data_da3ccfc42287df912d90a588f26ccc2e
#
_entry.id   da3ccfc42287df912d90a588f26ccc2e
#
_cell.length_a   1.000
_cell.length_b   1.000
_cell.length_c   1.000
_cell.angle_alpha   90.00
_cell.angle_beta   90.00
_cell.angle_gamma   90.00
#
_symmetry.space_group_name_H-M   'P 1'
#
loop_
_entity.id
_entity.type
_entity.pdbx_description
1 polymer ?
#
loop_
_entity_poly.entity_id
_entity_poly.type
_entity_poly.pdbx_seq_one_letter_code
_entity_poly.pdbx_strand_id
1 'polypeptide(L)'
;MCIRDRIKAVFLERVSIIENYNKEVHSPSLTIKLPSVIALKDYVSPRRSPAFTRFNVFLRDNFTCQYCHQKFSANELTFDHLTPRCLKGKTTWTNVVSACTSCNLKKGRRILKSTDMKLTKLPGRPTSIQLQNNGRNFPPNYLHKSWRDYLYWDTELQN
;
A
#
# COMPACT_ATOMS: atom_id res chain seq x y z
N MET A 1 6.02 8.56 0.32
CA MET A 1 7.14 9.44 -0.13
C MET A 1 8.29 9.32 0.87
N CYS A 2 9.52 9.11 0.41
CA CYS A 2 10.68 9.00 1.32
C CYS A 2 11.10 10.38 1.87
N ILE A 3 11.91 10.39 2.94
CA ILE A 3 12.38 11.64 3.59
C ILE A 3 13.10 12.54 2.57
N ARG A 4 14.00 11.96 1.78
CA ARG A 4 14.75 12.69 0.74
C ARG A 4 13.83 13.39 -0.25
N ASP A 5 12.78 12.71 -0.73
CA ASP A 5 11.85 13.27 -1.71
C ASP A 5 11.01 14.39 -1.12
N ARG A 6 10.63 14.31 0.17
CA ARG A 6 9.94 15.39 0.88
C ARG A 6 10.79 16.63 0.99
N ILE A 7 12.04 16.48 1.45
CA ILE A 7 12.98 17.59 1.56
C ILE A 7 13.23 18.21 0.18
N LYS A 8 13.47 17.40 -0.85
CA LYS A 8 13.64 17.88 -2.22
C LYS A 8 12.42 18.65 -2.74
N ALA A 9 11.20 18.19 -2.44
CA ALA A 9 9.98 18.88 -2.85
C ALA A 9 9.82 20.25 -2.17
N VAL A 10 10.26 20.39 -0.90
CA VAL A 10 10.29 21.67 -0.17
C VAL A 10 11.27 22.63 -0.81
N PHE A 11 12.51 22.21 -1.09
CA PHE A 11 13.52 23.05 -1.74
C PHE A 11 13.14 23.47 -3.16
N LEU A 12 12.39 22.64 -3.88
CA LEU A 12 11.89 22.97 -5.21
C LEU A 12 10.57 23.79 -5.16
N GLU A 13 10.18 24.25 -3.97
CA GLU A 13 8.96 25.04 -3.73
C GLU A 13 7.66 24.45 -4.28
N ARG A 14 7.63 23.12 -4.51
CA ARG A 14 6.47 22.40 -5.05
C ARG A 14 5.41 22.09 -4.00
N VAL A 15 5.76 22.26 -2.73
CA VAL A 15 4.91 21.93 -1.59
C VAL A 15 4.96 23.02 -0.53
N SER A 16 3.87 23.12 0.24
CA SER A 16 3.82 23.87 1.50
C SER A 16 3.94 22.91 2.67
N ILE A 17 4.73 23.26 3.68
CA ILE A 17 4.85 22.46 4.91
C ILE A 17 3.64 22.80 5.78
N ILE A 18 2.88 21.78 6.18
CA ILE A 18 1.74 21.92 7.08
C ILE A 18 2.17 21.58 8.51
N GLU A 19 2.89 20.45 8.66
CA GLU A 19 3.33 19.95 9.96
C GLU A 19 4.77 19.47 9.90
N ASN A 20 5.49 19.54 11.01
CA ASN A 20 6.84 19.02 11.16
C ASN A 20 6.91 17.92 12.23
N TYR A 21 7.85 16.99 12.06
CA TYR A 21 8.30 16.14 13.15
C TYR A 21 9.11 16.95 14.15
N ASN A 22 9.18 16.48 15.38
CA ASN A 22 10.14 17.01 16.36
C ASN A 22 11.55 16.42 16.12
N LYS A 23 12.02 16.53 14.88
CA LYS A 23 13.33 16.03 14.42
C LYS A 23 13.90 16.98 13.39
N GLU A 24 15.19 17.28 13.52
CA GLU A 24 15.93 18.11 12.57
C GLU A 24 16.86 17.28 11.70
N VAL A 25 17.09 17.77 10.49
CA VAL A 25 18.05 17.24 9.54
C VAL A 25 19.07 18.35 9.26
N HIS A 26 20.33 17.98 9.38
CA HIS A 26 21.46 18.89 9.25
C HIS A 26 22.24 18.63 7.96
N SER A 27 22.69 19.70 7.34
CA SER A 27 23.74 19.70 6.32
C SER A 27 24.82 20.70 6.75
N PRO A 28 26.00 20.74 6.09
CA PRO A 28 27.05 21.69 6.47
C PRO A 28 26.62 23.16 6.54
N SER A 29 25.63 23.55 5.71
CA SER A 29 25.18 24.94 5.57
C SER A 29 23.73 25.19 6.00
N LEU A 30 22.98 24.14 6.39
CA LEU A 30 21.55 24.28 6.64
C LEU A 30 21.03 23.27 7.65
N THR A 31 20.19 23.76 8.56
CA THR A 31 19.38 22.92 9.46
C THR A 31 17.92 23.12 9.13
N ILE A 32 17.17 22.03 8.92
CA ILE A 32 15.75 22.06 8.61
C ILE A 32 14.99 21.07 9.50
N LYS A 33 13.84 21.49 10.03
CA LYS A 33 12.90 20.55 10.67
C LYS A 33 12.33 19.60 9.61
N LEU A 34 12.30 18.31 9.93
CA LEU A 34 11.81 17.30 9.02
C LEU A 34 10.30 17.42 8.83
N PRO A 35 9.79 17.71 7.60
CA PRO A 35 8.37 17.82 7.36
C PRO A 35 7.64 16.48 7.59
N SER A 36 6.57 16.48 8.39
CA SER A 36 5.70 15.31 8.61
C SER A 36 4.51 15.30 7.65
N VAL A 37 3.91 16.47 7.43
CA VAL A 37 2.79 16.68 6.49
C VAL A 37 3.14 17.82 5.55
N ILE A 38 2.97 17.58 4.25
CA ILE A 38 3.18 18.56 3.19
C ILE A 38 1.97 18.59 2.27
N ALA A 39 1.58 19.76 1.80
CA ALA A 39 0.56 19.95 0.78
C ALA A 39 1.20 20.34 -0.56
N LEU A 40 0.73 19.75 -1.65
CA LEU A 40 1.13 20.15 -3.00
C LEU A 40 0.56 21.56 -3.29
N LYS A 41 1.37 22.46 -3.84
CA LYS A 41 0.90 23.78 -4.30
C LYS A 41 0.02 23.66 -5.53
N ASP A 42 0.35 22.72 -6.43
CA ASP A 42 -0.41 22.47 -7.64
C ASP A 42 -1.27 21.22 -7.49
N TYR A 43 -2.49 21.27 -8.03
CA TYR A 43 -3.39 20.13 -8.04
C TYR A 43 -2.85 19.02 -8.97
N VAL A 44 -2.60 17.85 -8.41
CA VAL A 44 -2.24 16.66 -9.18
C VAL A 44 -3.44 15.73 -9.25
N SER A 45 -3.99 15.56 -10.45
CA SER A 45 -5.13 14.67 -10.66
C SER A 45 -4.79 13.22 -10.25
N PRO A 46 -5.60 12.58 -9.36
CA PRO A 46 -5.36 11.22 -8.91
C PRO A 46 -5.71 10.15 -9.96
N ARG A 47 -6.01 10.54 -11.21
CA ARG A 47 -6.46 9.64 -12.30
C ARG A 47 -5.42 8.63 -12.79
N ARG A 48 -4.22 8.59 -12.21
CA ARG A 48 -3.22 7.57 -12.55
C ARG A 48 -3.66 6.21 -12.06
N SER A 49 -3.63 5.23 -12.96
CA SER A 49 -3.85 3.84 -12.60
C SER A 49 -2.85 3.41 -11.51
N PRO A 50 -3.28 2.68 -10.49
CA PRO A 50 -2.38 2.20 -9.45
C PRO A 50 -1.22 1.41 -10.03
N ALA A 51 -0.01 1.68 -9.52
CA ALA A 51 1.17 0.90 -9.86
C ALA A 51 1.02 -0.54 -9.37
N PHE A 52 1.44 -1.51 -10.17
CA PHE A 52 1.48 -2.91 -9.77
C PHE A 52 2.66 -3.13 -8.81
N THR A 53 2.39 -3.07 -7.52
CA THR A 53 3.37 -3.30 -6.46
C THR A 53 2.87 -4.39 -5.50
N ARG A 54 3.80 -5.03 -4.79
CA ARG A 54 3.47 -6.01 -3.75
C ARG A 54 2.51 -5.44 -2.72
N PHE A 55 2.80 -4.25 -2.23
CA PHE A 55 1.96 -3.57 -1.24
C PHE A 55 0.55 -3.30 -1.77
N ASN A 56 0.41 -2.80 -3.00
CA ASN A 56 -0.88 -2.52 -3.60
C ASN A 56 -1.71 -3.80 -3.86
N VAL A 57 -1.07 -4.95 -4.11
CA VAL A 57 -1.78 -6.24 -4.18
C VAL A 57 -2.29 -6.64 -2.79
N PHE A 58 -1.47 -6.52 -1.74
CA PHE A 58 -1.91 -6.80 -0.37
C PHE A 58 -3.02 -5.85 0.06
N LEU A 59 -2.91 -4.58 -0.29
CA LEU A 59 -3.93 -3.57 0.00
C LEU A 59 -5.24 -3.85 -0.74
N ARG A 60 -5.19 -4.26 -2.03
CA ARG A 60 -6.37 -4.70 -2.80
C ARG A 60 -7.10 -5.85 -2.11
N ASP A 61 -6.35 -6.80 -1.57
CA ASP A 61 -6.84 -8.00 -0.93
C ASP A 61 -7.09 -7.81 0.58
N ASN A 62 -7.05 -6.57 1.09
CA ASN A 62 -7.27 -6.21 2.50
C ASN A 62 -6.34 -6.96 3.46
N PHE A 63 -5.07 -7.21 3.06
CA PHE A 63 -4.10 -8.01 3.82
C PHE A 63 -4.66 -9.39 4.23
N THR A 64 -5.50 -9.98 3.40
CA THR A 64 -6.18 -11.25 3.63
C THR A 64 -5.67 -12.30 2.66
N CYS A 65 -5.30 -13.47 3.15
CA CYS A 65 -4.98 -14.61 2.30
C CYS A 65 -6.22 -15.01 1.49
N GLN A 66 -6.12 -15.04 0.16
CA GLN A 66 -7.25 -15.31 -0.72
C GLN A 66 -7.68 -16.80 -0.75
N TYR A 67 -6.96 -17.65 -0.01
CA TYR A 67 -7.24 -19.09 0.10
C TYR A 67 -7.83 -19.50 1.45
N CYS A 68 -7.24 -19.07 2.57
CA CYS A 68 -7.73 -19.42 3.90
C CYS A 68 -8.55 -18.30 4.57
N HIS A 69 -8.67 -17.15 3.92
CA HIS A 69 -9.46 -15.98 4.37
C HIS A 69 -9.00 -15.36 5.69
N GLN A 70 -7.83 -15.72 6.19
CA GLN A 70 -7.26 -15.12 7.40
C GLN A 70 -6.48 -13.85 7.05
N LYS A 71 -6.53 -12.86 7.96
CA LYS A 71 -5.75 -11.64 7.86
C LYS A 71 -4.32 -11.87 8.37
N PHE A 72 -3.37 -11.23 7.71
CA PHE A 72 -1.95 -11.31 8.03
C PHE A 72 -1.29 -9.94 7.94
N SER A 73 -0.15 -9.77 8.60
CA SER A 73 0.70 -8.60 8.39
C SER A 73 1.35 -8.64 6.99
N ALA A 74 1.83 -7.49 6.52
CA ALA A 74 2.50 -7.41 5.21
C ALA A 74 3.75 -8.30 5.10
N ASN A 75 4.40 -8.60 6.24
CA ASN A 75 5.59 -9.45 6.30
C ASN A 75 5.29 -10.93 6.17
N GLU A 76 4.09 -11.36 6.55
CA GLU A 76 3.63 -12.75 6.52
C GLU A 76 2.94 -13.11 5.20
N LEU A 77 2.59 -12.09 4.40
CA LEU A 77 1.97 -12.29 3.11
C LEU A 77 3.00 -12.43 2.00
N THR A 78 2.67 -13.29 1.07
CA THR A 78 3.42 -13.57 -0.15
C THR A 78 2.57 -13.34 -1.39
N PHE A 79 3.21 -13.23 -2.55
CA PHE A 79 2.55 -13.29 -3.85
C PHE A 79 2.35 -14.74 -4.27
N ASP A 80 1.16 -15.07 -4.72
CA ASP A 80 0.93 -16.30 -5.47
C ASP A 80 0.37 -16.02 -6.85
N HIS A 81 0.86 -16.77 -7.85
CA HIS A 81 0.37 -16.72 -9.22
C HIS A 81 -0.68 -17.80 -9.44
N LEU A 82 -1.90 -17.45 -9.81
CA LEU A 82 -2.97 -18.41 -10.11
C LEU A 82 -2.56 -19.38 -11.20
N THR A 83 -2.02 -18.84 -12.30
CA THR A 83 -1.28 -19.61 -13.31
C THR A 83 0.20 -19.45 -13.02
N PRO A 84 0.91 -20.51 -12.62
CA PRO A 84 2.33 -20.45 -12.27
C PRO A 84 3.21 -19.90 -13.40
N ARG A 85 4.31 -19.23 -13.05
CA ARG A 85 5.26 -18.69 -14.04
C ARG A 85 5.86 -19.79 -14.93
N CYS A 86 6.11 -21.00 -14.38
CA CYS A 86 6.58 -22.15 -15.15
C CYS A 86 5.57 -22.62 -16.23
N LEU A 87 4.30 -22.26 -16.09
CA LEU A 87 3.23 -22.49 -17.07
C LEU A 87 2.90 -21.20 -17.84
N LYS A 88 3.89 -20.31 -18.03
CA LYS A 88 3.77 -19.04 -18.75
C LYS A 88 2.80 -18.03 -18.11
N GLY A 89 2.47 -18.18 -16.83
CA GLY A 89 1.66 -17.21 -16.06
C GLY A 89 2.38 -15.86 -15.95
N LYS A 90 1.69 -14.78 -16.33
CA LYS A 90 2.22 -13.42 -16.27
C LYS A 90 1.99 -12.80 -14.89
N THR A 91 2.89 -11.94 -14.45
CA THR A 91 2.76 -11.16 -13.20
C THR A 91 1.88 -9.94 -13.48
N THR A 92 0.58 -10.10 -13.33
CA THR A 92 -0.46 -9.09 -13.61
C THR A 92 -1.50 -9.04 -12.49
N TRP A 93 -2.29 -7.98 -12.47
CA TRP A 93 -3.40 -7.80 -11.52
C TRP A 93 -4.41 -8.95 -11.52
N THR A 94 -4.62 -9.60 -12.67
CA THR A 94 -5.58 -10.69 -12.86
C THR A 94 -5.01 -12.07 -12.57
N ASN A 95 -3.69 -12.20 -12.40
CA ASN A 95 -3.03 -13.48 -12.17
C ASN A 95 -2.31 -13.58 -10.82
N VAL A 96 -2.26 -12.51 -10.02
CA VAL A 96 -1.57 -12.49 -8.74
C VAL A 96 -2.55 -12.20 -7.60
N VAL A 97 -2.43 -12.97 -6.52
CA VAL A 97 -3.20 -12.81 -5.29
C VAL A 97 -2.32 -12.79 -4.06
N SER A 98 -2.84 -12.24 -2.97
CA SER A 98 -2.21 -12.34 -1.64
C SER A 98 -2.43 -13.73 -1.07
N ALA A 99 -1.38 -14.36 -0.58
CA ALA A 99 -1.44 -15.66 0.08
C ALA A 99 -0.51 -15.70 1.28
N CYS A 100 -0.89 -16.37 2.35
CA CYS A 100 0.02 -16.69 3.44
C CYS A 100 1.03 -17.75 2.97
N THR A 101 2.17 -17.84 3.64
CA THR A 101 3.25 -18.76 3.27
C THR A 101 2.78 -20.20 3.20
N SER A 102 1.97 -20.66 4.16
CA SER A 102 1.46 -22.04 4.20
C SER A 102 0.54 -22.36 3.02
N CYS A 103 -0.40 -21.47 2.68
CA CYS A 103 -1.28 -21.68 1.53
C CYS A 103 -0.50 -21.62 0.21
N ASN A 104 0.45 -20.71 0.08
CA ASN A 104 1.29 -20.60 -1.11
C ASN A 104 2.14 -21.86 -1.32
N LEU A 105 2.75 -22.39 -0.28
CA LEU A 105 3.49 -23.66 -0.31
C LEU A 105 2.58 -24.84 -0.64
N LYS A 106 1.38 -24.92 -0.03
CA LYS A 106 0.38 -25.97 -0.31
C LYS A 106 -0.05 -25.97 -1.77
N LYS A 107 -0.26 -24.81 -2.38
CA LYS A 107 -0.59 -24.69 -3.81
C LYS A 107 0.61 -25.06 -4.70
N GLY A 108 1.78 -24.55 -4.37
CA GLY A 108 3.02 -24.79 -5.12
C GLY A 108 2.91 -24.36 -6.58
N ARG A 109 3.47 -25.17 -7.48
CA ARG A 109 3.50 -24.91 -8.92
C ARG A 109 2.26 -25.41 -9.68
N ARG A 110 1.18 -25.77 -8.96
CA ARG A 110 -0.05 -26.27 -9.56
C ARG A 110 -0.97 -25.13 -9.99
N ILE A 111 -1.76 -25.34 -11.02
CA ILE A 111 -2.86 -24.45 -11.40
C ILE A 111 -3.94 -24.57 -10.32
N LEU A 112 -4.64 -23.46 -10.02
CA LEU A 112 -5.69 -23.48 -9.00
C LEU A 112 -6.75 -24.56 -9.24
N LYS A 113 -7.17 -24.76 -10.48
CA LYS A 113 -8.15 -25.79 -10.88
C LYS A 113 -7.73 -27.23 -10.55
N SER A 114 -6.43 -27.51 -10.40
CA SER A 114 -5.89 -28.83 -10.01
C SER A 114 -5.64 -28.95 -8.51
N THR A 115 -6.20 -28.05 -7.74
CA THR A 115 -6.13 -28.06 -6.26
C THR A 115 -7.54 -27.93 -5.67
N ASP A 116 -7.72 -28.37 -4.45
CA ASP A 116 -9.00 -28.20 -3.71
C ASP A 116 -9.17 -26.77 -3.15
N MET A 117 -8.27 -25.86 -3.52
CA MET A 117 -8.25 -24.48 -3.03
C MET A 117 -9.20 -23.61 -3.84
N LYS A 118 -9.97 -22.80 -3.16
CA LYS A 118 -10.90 -21.85 -3.77
C LYS A 118 -10.47 -20.42 -3.46
N LEU A 119 -10.73 -19.50 -4.40
CA LEU A 119 -10.53 -18.08 -4.17
C LEU A 119 -11.79 -17.45 -3.57
N THR A 120 -11.60 -16.48 -2.71
CA THR A 120 -12.70 -15.62 -2.22
C THR A 120 -13.29 -14.81 -3.37
N LYS A 121 -12.40 -14.25 -4.20
CA LYS A 121 -12.76 -13.37 -5.31
C LYS A 121 -11.73 -13.50 -6.44
N LEU A 122 -12.19 -13.42 -7.67
CA LEU A 122 -11.27 -13.33 -8.81
C LEU A 122 -10.48 -12.02 -8.74
N PRO A 123 -9.15 -12.08 -8.89
CA PRO A 123 -8.33 -10.88 -8.82
C PRO A 123 -8.56 -10.00 -10.05
N GLY A 124 -8.72 -8.72 -9.81
CA GLY A 124 -8.85 -7.68 -10.83
C GLY A 124 -7.93 -6.50 -10.54
N ARG A 125 -7.85 -5.58 -11.49
CA ARG A 125 -7.13 -4.31 -11.30
C ARG A 125 -7.96 -3.40 -10.39
N PRO A 126 -7.41 -2.92 -9.25
CA PRO A 126 -8.12 -2.02 -8.37
C PRO A 126 -8.15 -0.60 -8.95
N THR A 127 -9.11 0.21 -8.54
CA THR A 127 -9.08 1.66 -8.74
C THR A 127 -8.23 2.32 -7.65
N SER A 128 -7.76 3.56 -7.90
CA SER A 128 -7.04 4.33 -6.89
C SER A 128 -7.89 4.57 -5.64
N ILE A 129 -9.19 4.81 -5.83
CA ILE A 129 -10.17 5.03 -4.75
C ILE A 129 -10.30 3.76 -3.87
N GLN A 130 -10.40 2.57 -4.49
CA GLN A 130 -10.46 1.31 -3.74
C GLN A 130 -9.21 1.11 -2.89
N LEU A 131 -8.02 1.38 -3.43
CA LEU A 131 -6.78 1.25 -2.65
C LEU A 131 -6.71 2.27 -1.51
N GLN A 132 -7.16 3.51 -1.73
CA GLN A 132 -7.23 4.52 -0.68
C GLN A 132 -8.18 4.11 0.45
N ASN A 133 -9.39 3.66 0.11
CA ASN A 133 -10.38 3.22 1.10
C ASN A 133 -9.86 2.01 1.90
N ASN A 134 -9.26 1.03 1.22
CA ASN A 134 -8.65 -0.10 1.91
C ASN A 134 -7.48 0.33 2.80
N GLY A 135 -6.69 1.33 2.37
CA GLY A 135 -5.57 1.87 3.15
C GLY A 135 -6.00 2.57 4.43
N ARG A 136 -7.15 3.23 4.43
CA ARG A 136 -7.73 3.85 5.64
C ARG A 136 -8.09 2.81 6.71
N ASN A 137 -8.57 1.63 6.30
CA ASN A 137 -8.93 0.54 7.20
C ASN A 137 -7.72 -0.21 7.80
N PHE A 138 -6.52 0.04 7.25
CA PHE A 138 -5.27 -0.60 7.66
C PHE A 138 -4.18 0.45 7.87
N PRO A 139 -4.34 1.35 8.86
CA PRO A 139 -3.29 2.30 9.18
C PRO A 139 -2.06 1.54 9.66
N PRO A 140 -0.85 1.97 9.30
CA PRO A 140 0.36 1.37 9.81
C PRO A 140 0.42 1.51 11.34
N ASN A 141 0.91 0.48 12.04
CA ASN A 141 1.00 0.44 13.50
C ASN A 141 1.83 1.60 14.10
N TYR A 142 2.65 2.26 13.28
CA TYR A 142 3.52 3.38 13.64
C TYR A 142 3.01 4.73 13.14
N LEU A 143 1.69 4.91 13.05
CA LEU A 143 1.10 6.15 12.57
C LEU A 143 1.50 7.32 13.50
N HIS A 144 2.26 8.28 12.96
CA HIS A 144 2.66 9.45 13.73
C HIS A 144 1.45 10.31 14.10
N LYS A 145 1.44 10.88 15.33
CA LYS A 145 0.30 11.65 15.83
C LYS A 145 -0.12 12.78 14.87
N SER A 146 0.85 13.49 14.27
CA SER A 146 0.58 14.58 13.32
C SER A 146 -0.12 14.16 12.02
N TRP A 147 -0.25 12.86 11.74
CA TRP A 147 -0.92 12.39 10.54
C TRP A 147 -2.40 12.06 10.77
N ARG A 148 -2.83 11.89 12.02
CA ARG A 148 -4.18 11.41 12.33
C ARG A 148 -5.25 12.32 11.76
N ASP A 149 -5.13 13.62 11.95
CA ASP A 149 -6.11 14.61 11.51
C ASP A 149 -6.24 14.70 9.98
N TYR A 150 -5.22 14.22 9.24
CA TYR A 150 -5.20 14.21 7.77
C TYR A 150 -5.59 12.87 7.14
N LEU A 151 -5.67 11.78 7.93
CA LEU A 151 -6.00 10.45 7.43
C LEU A 151 -7.43 10.02 7.76
N TYR A 152 -8.05 10.61 8.79
CA TYR A 152 -9.37 10.23 9.30
C TYR A 152 -10.40 11.36 9.25
N TRP A 153 -10.25 12.26 8.31
CA TRP A 153 -11.14 13.42 8.14
C TRP A 153 -12.62 13.08 7.82
N ASP A 154 -12.92 11.82 7.43
CA ASP A 154 -14.29 11.35 7.18
C ASP A 154 -14.89 10.63 8.44
N THR A 155 -14.19 10.58 9.56
CA THR A 155 -14.74 10.00 10.79
C THR A 155 -15.74 10.99 11.38
N GLU A 156 -17.00 10.57 11.53
CA GLU A 156 -17.99 11.38 12.22
C GLU A 156 -17.46 11.79 13.59
N LEU A 157 -17.50 13.09 13.87
CA LEU A 157 -17.19 13.60 15.19
C LEU A 157 -18.23 13.00 16.14
N GLN A 158 -17.81 12.07 17.00
CA GLN A 158 -18.66 11.58 18.07
C GLN A 158 -18.91 12.76 19.03
N ASN A 159 -20.19 13.19 19.09
CA ASN A 159 -20.68 14.17 20.04
C ASN A 159 -20.56 13.65 21.48
#